data_a74a26e154bb8e74a523a5c8ea545922
#
_entry.id   a74a26e154bb8e74a523a5c8ea545922
#
_cell.length_a   1.000
_cell.length_b   1.000
_cell.length_c   1.000
_cell.angle_alpha   90.00
_cell.angle_beta   90.00
_cell.angle_gamma   90.00
#
_symmetry.space_group_name_H-M   'P 1'
#
loop_
_entity.id
_entity.type
_entity.pdbx_description
1 polymer ?
#
loop_
_entity_poly.entity_id
_entity_poly.type
_entity_poly.pdbx_seq_one_letter_code
_entity_poly.pdbx_strand_id
1 'polypeptide(L)'
;MVSLGAFEHFCSPEEYEAGQQDALYRDLFARVASVLPDGGRFYLQTMVFGKNMIPIDQVDIDAPRDSDAWYLALLGRQFPGSCLPFGSEQVIRNAEPDFRLVSSSSGRLDYIETIKQWRKRFGEPSVSKTLMKLRLVPRWLTSADFRLAFTSGVSPNSVCFERELLDHFRLVFEKTA
;
A
#
# COMPACT_ATOMS: atom_id res chain seq x y z
N MET A 1 -6.00 0.45 20.22
CA MET A 1 -4.73 0.28 19.47
C MET A 1 -4.86 0.95 18.13
N VAL A 2 -3.74 1.38 17.48
CA VAL A 2 -3.76 2.04 16.15
C VAL A 2 -2.63 1.48 15.31
N SER A 3 -2.92 1.15 14.04
CA SER A 3 -1.95 0.77 13.00
C SER A 3 -2.18 1.62 11.76
N LEU A 4 -1.16 2.33 11.32
CA LEU A 4 -1.20 3.24 10.16
C LEU A 4 -0.09 2.85 9.18
N GLY A 5 -0.46 2.32 8.01
CA GLY A 5 0.48 2.03 6.94
C GLY A 5 1.53 0.96 7.26
N ALA A 6 1.25 0.07 8.21
CA ALA A 6 2.13 -1.04 8.54
C ALA A 6 1.61 -2.38 8.01
N PHE A 7 0.29 -2.50 7.87
CA PHE A 7 -0.36 -3.74 7.46
C PHE A 7 0.04 -4.20 6.06
N GLU A 8 0.39 -3.27 5.19
CA GLU A 8 0.85 -3.50 3.83
C GLU A 8 2.12 -4.36 3.74
N HIS A 9 2.88 -4.46 4.85
CA HIS A 9 4.17 -5.14 4.89
C HIS A 9 4.13 -6.52 5.58
N PHE A 10 2.93 -7.01 5.95
CA PHE A 10 2.79 -8.28 6.65
C PHE A 10 2.70 -9.50 5.73
N CYS A 11 2.67 -9.30 4.41
CA CYS A 11 2.72 -10.40 3.45
C CYS A 11 3.69 -10.04 2.34
N SER A 12 4.66 -10.91 2.08
CA SER A 12 5.56 -10.80 0.94
C SER A 12 4.94 -11.46 -0.31
N PRO A 13 5.45 -11.16 -1.52
CA PRO A 13 5.03 -11.85 -2.73
C PRO A 13 5.20 -13.37 -2.65
N GLU A 14 6.28 -13.85 -2.06
CA GLU A 14 6.57 -15.29 -1.90
C GLU A 14 5.55 -15.96 -0.97
N GLU A 15 5.18 -15.31 0.13
CA GLU A 15 4.15 -15.78 1.06
C GLU A 15 2.76 -15.78 0.42
N TYR A 16 2.48 -14.78 -0.42
CA TYR A 16 1.26 -14.76 -1.21
C TYR A 16 1.19 -15.93 -2.21
N GLU A 17 2.26 -16.18 -2.98
CA GLU A 17 2.35 -17.31 -3.91
C GLU A 17 2.23 -18.65 -3.20
N ALA A 18 2.72 -18.75 -1.97
CA ALA A 18 2.56 -19.91 -1.11
C ALA A 18 1.15 -20.05 -0.49
N GLY A 19 0.23 -19.11 -0.77
CA GLY A 19 -1.15 -19.13 -0.26
C GLY A 19 -1.26 -18.81 1.24
N GLN A 20 -0.25 -18.15 1.83
CA GLN A 20 -0.15 -17.92 3.28
C GLN A 20 -0.79 -16.60 3.72
N GLN A 21 -1.19 -15.73 2.82
CA GLN A 21 -1.62 -14.36 3.13
C GLN A 21 -2.75 -14.30 4.18
N ASP A 22 -3.81 -15.11 4.01
CA ASP A 22 -4.93 -15.14 4.96
C ASP A 22 -4.51 -15.66 6.36
N ALA A 23 -3.58 -16.62 6.40
CA ALA A 23 -3.07 -17.14 7.67
C ALA A 23 -2.24 -16.10 8.42
N LEU A 24 -1.38 -15.36 7.71
CA LEU A 24 -0.59 -14.27 8.27
C LEU A 24 -1.47 -13.15 8.84
N TYR A 25 -2.53 -12.78 8.14
CA TYR A 25 -3.46 -11.76 8.61
C TYR A 25 -4.23 -12.22 9.84
N ARG A 26 -4.70 -13.47 9.88
CA ARG A 26 -5.36 -14.04 11.08
C ARG A 26 -4.43 -14.07 12.29
N ASP A 27 -3.18 -14.50 12.10
CA ASP A 27 -2.19 -14.50 13.21
C ASP A 27 -1.94 -13.08 13.73
N LEU A 28 -1.84 -12.09 12.83
CA LEU A 28 -1.71 -10.69 13.23
C LEU A 28 -2.92 -10.22 14.06
N PHE A 29 -4.15 -10.48 13.61
CA PHE A 29 -5.35 -10.09 14.35
C PHE A 29 -5.44 -10.78 15.71
N ALA A 30 -5.13 -12.07 15.78
CA ALA A 30 -5.08 -12.82 17.04
C ALA A 30 -4.05 -12.21 18.02
N ARG A 31 -2.86 -11.81 17.53
CA ARG A 31 -1.85 -11.13 18.36
C ARG A 31 -2.35 -9.77 18.85
N VAL A 32 -3.00 -8.98 17.99
CA VAL A 32 -3.59 -7.70 18.37
C VAL A 32 -4.68 -7.91 19.44
N ALA A 33 -5.53 -8.92 19.26
CA ALA A 33 -6.58 -9.27 20.22
C ALA A 33 -6.01 -9.69 21.58
N SER A 34 -4.90 -10.42 21.59
CA SER A 34 -4.27 -10.89 22.84
C SER A 34 -3.79 -9.76 23.76
N VAL A 35 -3.53 -8.58 23.23
CA VAL A 35 -3.04 -7.41 24.00
C VAL A 35 -4.13 -6.36 24.25
N LEU A 36 -5.34 -6.55 23.71
CA LEU A 36 -6.46 -5.66 23.93
C LEU A 36 -7.43 -6.24 25.00
N PRO A 37 -8.02 -5.41 25.85
CA PRO A 37 -9.13 -5.84 26.69
C PRO A 37 -10.36 -6.13 25.82
N ASP A 38 -11.31 -6.91 26.34
CA ASP A 38 -12.60 -7.16 25.68
C ASP A 38 -13.35 -5.84 25.45
N GLY A 39 -13.95 -5.67 24.30
CA GLY A 39 -14.50 -4.41 23.82
C GLY A 39 -13.47 -3.35 23.44
N GLY A 40 -12.17 -3.66 23.53
CA GLY A 40 -11.08 -2.79 23.12
C GLY A 40 -11.11 -2.52 21.61
N ARG A 41 -10.78 -1.29 21.19
CA ARG A 41 -10.83 -0.90 19.79
C ARG A 41 -9.47 -0.96 19.12
N PHE A 42 -9.47 -1.46 17.88
CA PHE A 42 -8.35 -1.43 16.96
C PHE A 42 -8.70 -0.61 15.72
N TYR A 43 -7.97 0.50 15.51
CA TYR A 43 -8.04 1.30 14.30
C TYR A 43 -6.94 0.85 13.35
N LEU A 44 -7.33 0.43 12.15
CA LEU A 44 -6.44 0.02 11.07
C LEU A 44 -6.62 0.93 9.87
N GLN A 45 -5.53 1.52 9.40
CA GLN A 45 -5.47 2.24 8.14
C GLN A 45 -4.47 1.53 7.22
N THR A 46 -4.93 1.10 6.05
CA THR A 46 -4.13 0.30 5.13
C THR A 46 -4.50 0.53 3.67
N MET A 47 -3.53 0.39 2.79
CA MET A 47 -3.75 0.21 1.36
C MET A 47 -4.21 -1.21 1.08
N VAL A 48 -5.02 -1.35 0.04
CA VAL A 48 -5.50 -2.62 -0.48
C VAL A 48 -5.50 -2.58 -2.01
N PHE A 49 -5.48 -3.71 -2.66
CA PHE A 49 -5.83 -3.77 -4.08
C PHE A 49 -7.27 -3.33 -4.29
N GLY A 50 -7.47 -2.48 -5.30
CA GLY A 50 -8.76 -1.88 -5.60
C GLY A 50 -9.65 -2.79 -6.44
N LYS A 51 -10.84 -2.30 -6.73
CA LYS A 51 -11.86 -3.09 -7.47
C LYS A 51 -11.48 -3.40 -8.93
N ASN A 52 -10.58 -2.59 -9.51
CA ASN A 52 -10.10 -2.76 -10.88
C ASN A 52 -8.72 -3.43 -10.94
N MET A 53 -8.25 -4.02 -9.82
CA MET A 53 -6.98 -4.74 -9.80
C MET A 53 -7.00 -5.86 -10.84
N ILE A 54 -5.96 -5.90 -11.67
CA ILE A 54 -5.75 -6.99 -12.63
C ILE A 54 -5.13 -8.21 -11.93
N PRO A 55 -5.21 -9.42 -12.52
CA PRO A 55 -4.50 -10.59 -12.01
C PRO A 55 -2.99 -10.30 -11.83
N ILE A 56 -2.41 -10.77 -10.72
CA ILE A 56 -0.99 -10.48 -10.39
C ILE A 56 -0.04 -11.02 -11.46
N ASP A 57 -0.35 -12.14 -12.07
CA ASP A 57 0.42 -12.77 -13.16
C ASP A 57 0.42 -11.94 -14.46
N GLN A 58 -0.45 -10.94 -14.57
CA GLN A 58 -0.48 -9.98 -15.68
C GLN A 58 0.29 -8.68 -15.37
N VAL A 59 0.81 -8.52 -14.16
CA VAL A 59 1.64 -7.35 -13.79
C VAL A 59 3.01 -7.50 -14.40
N ASP A 60 3.34 -6.63 -15.36
CA ASP A 60 4.56 -6.75 -16.16
C ASP A 60 5.18 -5.37 -16.43
N ILE A 61 6.49 -5.25 -16.17
CA ILE A 61 7.25 -4.02 -16.42
C ILE A 61 7.51 -3.78 -17.91
N ASP A 62 7.45 -4.85 -18.71
CA ASP A 62 7.62 -4.78 -20.16
C ASP A 62 6.29 -4.58 -20.89
N ALA A 63 5.17 -4.52 -20.17
CA ALA A 63 3.87 -4.16 -20.71
C ALA A 63 3.90 -2.75 -21.35
N PRO A 64 2.96 -2.45 -22.26
CA PRO A 64 2.85 -1.11 -22.86
C PRO A 64 2.85 -0.02 -21.79
N ARG A 65 3.65 1.03 -22.00
CA ARG A 65 3.67 2.20 -21.11
C ARG A 65 2.25 2.75 -20.95
N ASP A 66 1.96 3.28 -19.77
CA ASP A 66 0.65 3.79 -19.39
C ASP A 66 -0.46 2.74 -19.26
N SER A 67 -0.16 1.43 -19.41
CA SER A 67 -1.08 0.36 -19.06
C SER A 67 -1.13 0.14 -17.53
N ASP A 68 -2.20 -0.49 -17.06
CA ASP A 68 -2.36 -0.85 -15.65
C ASP A 68 -1.27 -1.82 -15.18
N ALA A 69 -0.94 -2.81 -16.01
CA ALA A 69 0.15 -3.77 -15.77
C ALA A 69 1.49 -3.07 -15.54
N TRP A 70 1.82 -2.09 -16.38
CA TRP A 70 3.06 -1.33 -16.27
C TRP A 70 3.11 -0.47 -15.00
N TYR A 71 2.01 0.24 -14.67
CA TYR A 71 1.96 1.06 -13.45
C TYR A 71 2.07 0.23 -12.16
N LEU A 72 1.39 -0.92 -12.11
CA LEU A 72 1.48 -1.85 -10.98
C LEU A 72 2.89 -2.43 -10.84
N ALA A 73 3.53 -2.80 -11.95
CA ALA A 73 4.91 -3.27 -11.94
C ALA A 73 5.91 -2.21 -11.45
N LEU A 74 5.72 -0.94 -11.85
CA LEU A 74 6.51 0.17 -11.32
C LEU A 74 6.33 0.32 -9.81
N LEU A 75 5.10 0.19 -9.33
CA LEU A 75 4.78 0.29 -7.92
C LEU A 75 5.44 -0.84 -7.13
N GLY A 76 5.36 -2.08 -7.63
CA GLY A 76 6.04 -3.23 -7.02
C GLY A 76 7.57 -3.05 -6.92
N ARG A 77 8.20 -2.41 -7.92
CA ARG A 77 9.63 -2.06 -7.85
C ARG A 77 9.94 -0.95 -6.83
N GLN A 78 9.00 -0.05 -6.57
CA GLN A 78 9.17 1.00 -5.56
C GLN A 78 8.97 0.47 -4.13
N PHE A 79 8.13 -0.54 -3.96
CA PHE A 79 7.78 -1.16 -2.68
C PHE A 79 8.00 -2.68 -2.71
N PRO A 80 9.27 -3.12 -2.91
CA PRO A 80 9.58 -4.54 -2.96
C PRO A 80 9.27 -5.22 -1.62
N GLY A 81 8.81 -6.46 -1.68
CA GLY A 81 8.58 -7.27 -0.48
C GLY A 81 7.20 -7.07 0.17
N SER A 82 6.26 -6.42 -0.51
CA SER A 82 4.90 -6.22 -0.01
C SER A 82 3.87 -6.74 -1.00
N CYS A 83 2.93 -7.55 -0.53
CA CYS A 83 1.74 -7.95 -1.25
C CYS A 83 0.50 -7.45 -0.50
N LEU A 84 -0.25 -6.53 -1.11
CA LEU A 84 -1.42 -5.91 -0.48
C LEU A 84 -2.59 -6.91 -0.35
N PRO A 85 -3.50 -6.69 0.61
CA PRO A 85 -4.75 -7.44 0.65
C PRO A 85 -5.65 -7.11 -0.54
N PHE A 86 -6.45 -8.09 -0.98
CA PHE A 86 -7.42 -7.95 -2.07
C PHE A 86 -8.74 -7.39 -1.55
N GLY A 87 -8.79 -6.07 -1.42
CA GLY A 87 -9.94 -5.34 -0.91
C GLY A 87 -10.04 -5.34 0.62
N SER A 88 -10.93 -4.50 1.13
CA SER A 88 -11.22 -4.43 2.57
C SER A 88 -11.90 -5.69 3.10
N GLU A 89 -12.64 -6.40 2.26
CA GLU A 89 -13.38 -7.62 2.60
C GLU A 89 -12.45 -8.74 3.06
N GLN A 90 -11.27 -8.88 2.43
CA GLN A 90 -10.27 -9.85 2.87
C GLN A 90 -9.76 -9.51 4.26
N VAL A 91 -9.48 -8.23 4.52
CA VAL A 91 -9.02 -7.76 5.83
C VAL A 91 -10.07 -8.02 6.91
N ILE A 92 -11.34 -7.68 6.63
CA ILE A 92 -12.47 -7.85 7.55
C ILE A 92 -12.68 -9.33 7.87
N ARG A 93 -12.74 -10.20 6.85
CA ARG A 93 -12.92 -11.65 7.02
C ARG A 93 -11.83 -12.28 7.89
N ASN A 94 -10.59 -11.83 7.76
CA ASN A 94 -9.49 -12.37 8.55
C ASN A 94 -9.47 -11.81 9.99
N ALA A 95 -10.16 -10.71 10.25
CA ALA A 95 -10.34 -10.15 11.60
C ALA A 95 -11.51 -10.78 12.38
N GLU A 96 -12.53 -11.29 11.68
CA GLU A 96 -13.79 -11.77 12.27
C GLU A 96 -13.66 -12.76 13.45
N PRO A 97 -12.68 -13.69 13.50
CA PRO A 97 -12.55 -14.57 14.65
C PRO A 97 -12.36 -13.85 15.99
N ASP A 98 -11.69 -12.71 15.98
CA ASP A 98 -11.29 -11.97 17.18
C ASP A 98 -11.97 -10.60 17.30
N PHE A 99 -12.51 -10.09 16.18
CA PHE A 99 -13.02 -8.72 16.09
C PHE A 99 -14.34 -8.66 15.33
N ARG A 100 -15.21 -7.74 15.75
CA ARG A 100 -16.30 -7.26 14.91
C ARG A 100 -15.96 -5.94 14.26
N LEU A 101 -16.37 -5.75 13.02
CA LEU A 101 -16.23 -4.46 12.34
C LEU A 101 -17.21 -3.44 12.94
N VAL A 102 -16.70 -2.27 13.31
CA VAL A 102 -17.51 -1.13 13.80
C VAL A 102 -17.76 -0.13 12.68
N SER A 103 -16.72 0.18 11.90
CA SER A 103 -16.87 1.07 10.73
C SER A 103 -15.80 0.79 9.68
N SER A 104 -16.17 1.05 8.43
CA SER A 104 -15.27 0.99 7.27
C SER A 104 -15.51 2.23 6.41
N SER A 105 -14.43 2.84 5.94
CA SER A 105 -14.50 3.95 4.99
C SER A 105 -13.31 3.95 4.05
N SER A 106 -13.57 4.17 2.75
CA SER A 106 -12.51 4.42 1.79
C SER A 106 -11.94 5.83 2.00
N GLY A 107 -10.63 5.93 2.04
CA GLY A 107 -9.86 7.16 2.05
C GLY A 107 -9.19 7.43 0.69
N ARG A 108 -9.59 6.75 -0.38
CA ARG A 108 -8.95 6.82 -1.69
C ARG A 108 -8.85 8.25 -2.22
N LEU A 109 -9.93 9.00 -2.17
CA LEU A 109 -9.95 10.39 -2.66
C LEU A 109 -9.07 11.31 -1.82
N ASP A 110 -9.05 11.11 -0.50
CA ASP A 110 -8.16 11.86 0.40
C ASP A 110 -6.69 11.54 0.11
N TYR A 111 -6.40 10.29 -0.24
CA TYR A 111 -5.04 9.86 -0.57
C TYR A 111 -4.58 10.43 -1.91
N ILE A 112 -5.45 10.47 -2.92
CA ILE A 112 -5.21 11.15 -4.21
C ILE A 112 -4.86 12.62 -3.96
N GLU A 113 -5.63 13.32 -3.13
CA GLU A 113 -5.35 14.72 -2.81
C GLU A 113 -4.01 14.86 -2.06
N THR A 114 -3.71 13.96 -1.13
CA THR A 114 -2.42 13.92 -0.43
C THR A 114 -1.26 13.80 -1.41
N ILE A 115 -1.36 12.89 -2.39
CA ILE A 115 -0.34 12.70 -3.44
C ILE A 115 -0.17 13.98 -4.27
N LYS A 116 -1.27 14.67 -4.62
CA LYS A 116 -1.22 15.95 -5.33
C LYS A 116 -0.45 17.00 -4.53
N GLN A 117 -0.70 17.09 -3.23
CA GLN A 117 0.02 18.02 -2.35
C GLN A 117 1.50 17.66 -2.21
N TRP A 118 1.85 16.38 -2.16
CA TRP A 118 3.25 15.94 -2.18
C TRP A 118 3.94 16.33 -3.48
N ARG A 119 3.32 16.11 -4.63
CA ARG A 119 3.87 16.51 -5.94
C ARG A 119 4.10 18.01 -6.00
N LYS A 120 3.14 18.83 -5.57
CA LYS A 120 3.26 20.28 -5.50
C LYS A 120 4.46 20.68 -4.65
N ARG A 121 4.52 20.22 -3.39
CA ARG A 121 5.61 20.53 -2.46
C ARG A 121 6.97 20.04 -2.96
N PHE A 122 7.02 18.86 -3.60
CA PHE A 122 8.27 18.33 -4.14
C PHE A 122 8.77 19.17 -5.33
N GLY A 123 7.87 19.72 -6.14
CA GLY A 123 8.18 20.61 -7.25
C GLY A 123 8.64 22.01 -6.86
N GLU A 124 8.33 22.48 -5.64
CA GLU A 124 8.75 23.80 -5.17
C GLU A 124 10.27 23.90 -5.08
N PRO A 125 10.90 24.94 -5.65
CA PRO A 125 12.34 25.12 -5.63
C PRO A 125 12.82 25.34 -4.19
N SER A 126 13.95 24.69 -3.83
CA SER A 126 14.59 24.85 -2.52
C SER A 126 16.07 24.51 -2.65
N VAL A 127 16.92 25.29 -2.00
CA VAL A 127 18.38 25.04 -1.97
C VAL A 127 18.68 23.65 -1.40
N SER A 128 18.02 23.26 -0.32
CA SER A 128 18.23 21.94 0.30
C SER A 128 17.84 20.80 -0.65
N LYS A 129 16.73 20.93 -1.38
CA LYS A 129 16.32 19.94 -2.39
C LYS A 129 17.30 19.86 -3.55
N THR A 130 17.84 20.99 -3.99
CA THR A 130 18.86 21.03 -5.05
C THR A 130 20.13 20.31 -4.60
N LEU A 131 20.62 20.60 -3.41
CA LEU A 131 21.79 19.91 -2.84
C LEU A 131 21.54 18.40 -2.66
N MET A 132 20.34 18.01 -2.21
CA MET A 132 19.95 16.60 -2.13
C MET A 132 19.97 15.93 -3.51
N LYS A 133 19.37 16.56 -4.53
CA LYS A 133 19.38 16.03 -5.90
C LYS A 133 20.80 15.87 -6.43
N LEU A 134 21.70 16.84 -6.19
CA LEU A 134 23.10 16.75 -6.60
C LEU A 134 23.81 15.55 -5.94
N ARG A 135 23.55 15.26 -4.67
CA ARG A 135 24.10 14.09 -3.97
C ARG A 135 23.61 12.76 -4.56
N LEU A 136 22.43 12.74 -5.19
CA LEU A 136 21.87 11.54 -5.78
C LEU A 136 22.35 11.29 -7.21
N VAL A 137 23.05 12.26 -7.85
CA VAL A 137 23.54 12.13 -9.23
C VAL A 137 24.42 10.89 -9.45
N PRO A 138 25.40 10.55 -8.59
CA PRO A 138 26.20 9.35 -8.81
C PRO A 138 25.34 8.07 -8.86
N ARG A 139 24.37 7.94 -7.95
CA ARG A 139 23.45 6.80 -7.92
C ARG A 139 22.52 6.79 -9.13
N TRP A 140 22.06 7.95 -9.57
CA TRP A 140 21.25 8.09 -10.77
C TRP A 140 22.00 7.66 -12.04
N LEU A 141 23.30 7.93 -12.12
CA LEU A 141 24.14 7.52 -13.24
C LEU A 141 24.43 6.01 -13.25
N THR A 142 24.56 5.38 -12.08
CA THR A 142 25.01 3.99 -11.96
C THR A 142 23.88 2.98 -11.83
N SER A 143 22.65 3.36 -11.47
CA SER A 143 21.54 2.43 -11.22
C SER A 143 20.35 2.73 -12.14
N ALA A 144 20.01 1.78 -13.01
CA ALA A 144 18.84 1.87 -13.89
C ALA A 144 17.53 1.87 -13.09
N ASP A 145 17.44 1.02 -12.05
CA ASP A 145 16.26 0.94 -11.18
C ASP A 145 16.06 2.23 -10.40
N PHE A 146 17.15 2.83 -9.89
CA PHE A 146 17.06 4.12 -9.23
C PHE A 146 16.60 5.23 -10.19
N ARG A 147 17.11 5.26 -11.43
CA ARG A 147 16.63 6.21 -12.46
C ARG A 147 15.14 6.05 -12.70
N LEU A 148 14.67 4.82 -12.89
CA LEU A 148 13.27 4.53 -13.14
C LEU A 148 12.40 4.99 -11.96
N ALA A 149 12.74 4.61 -10.74
CA ALA A 149 12.03 5.00 -9.53
C ALA A 149 12.03 6.53 -9.32
N PHE A 150 13.18 7.18 -9.53
CA PHE A 150 13.31 8.63 -9.36
C PHE A 150 12.54 9.43 -10.41
N THR A 151 12.54 9.00 -11.67
CA THR A 151 11.82 9.67 -12.75
C THR A 151 10.33 9.44 -12.72
N SER A 152 9.88 8.24 -12.33
CA SER A 152 8.46 7.95 -12.16
C SER A 152 7.87 8.66 -10.91
N GLY A 153 8.69 8.87 -9.89
CA GLY A 153 8.30 9.57 -8.66
C GLY A 153 7.05 8.96 -8.02
N VAL A 154 6.09 9.81 -7.69
CA VAL A 154 4.78 9.40 -7.11
C VAL A 154 3.70 9.15 -8.17
N SER A 155 4.03 9.21 -9.47
CA SER A 155 3.07 9.05 -10.56
C SER A 155 2.41 7.67 -10.57
N PRO A 156 3.12 6.54 -10.38
CA PRO A 156 2.49 5.23 -10.32
C PRO A 156 1.42 5.14 -9.23
N ASN A 157 1.71 5.64 -8.04
CA ASN A 157 0.73 5.70 -6.94
C ASN A 157 -0.52 6.50 -7.35
N SER A 158 -0.35 7.72 -7.88
CA SER A 158 -1.47 8.57 -8.29
C SER A 158 -2.38 7.86 -9.27
N VAL A 159 -1.78 7.30 -10.33
CA VAL A 159 -2.53 6.61 -11.40
C VAL A 159 -3.23 5.36 -10.87
N CYS A 160 -2.55 4.53 -10.05
CA CYS A 160 -3.16 3.34 -9.48
C CYS A 160 -4.38 3.68 -8.61
N PHE A 161 -4.32 4.75 -7.81
CA PHE A 161 -5.49 5.20 -7.04
C PHE A 161 -6.58 5.83 -7.91
N GLU A 162 -6.24 6.62 -8.93
CA GLU A 162 -7.20 7.24 -9.85
C GLU A 162 -7.95 6.20 -10.67
N ARG A 163 -7.27 5.12 -11.10
CA ARG A 163 -7.84 3.99 -11.86
C ARG A 163 -8.48 2.92 -10.97
N GLU A 164 -8.49 3.11 -9.66
CA GLU A 164 -9.03 2.15 -8.70
C GLU A 164 -8.35 0.77 -8.73
N LEU A 165 -7.08 0.72 -9.17
CA LEU A 165 -6.20 -0.44 -9.02
C LEU A 165 -5.76 -0.62 -7.57
N LEU A 166 -5.72 0.49 -6.82
CA LEU A 166 -5.51 0.56 -5.38
C LEU A 166 -6.64 1.33 -4.70
N ASP A 167 -6.91 0.96 -3.47
CA ASP A 167 -7.75 1.72 -2.55
C ASP A 167 -7.04 1.86 -1.19
N HIS A 168 -7.60 2.70 -0.34
CA HIS A 168 -7.08 2.98 1.00
C HIS A 168 -8.23 2.96 1.98
N PHE A 169 -8.19 2.05 2.95
CA PHE A 169 -9.27 1.87 3.90
C PHE A 169 -8.87 2.29 5.32
N ARG A 170 -9.87 2.84 6.01
CA ARG A 170 -9.88 3.10 7.45
C ARG A 170 -10.92 2.18 8.06
N LEU A 171 -10.45 1.23 8.86
CA LEU A 171 -11.26 0.20 9.49
C LEU A 171 -11.20 0.37 11.00
N VAL A 172 -12.34 0.34 11.65
CA VAL A 172 -12.42 0.31 13.12
C VAL A 172 -12.99 -1.03 13.52
N PHE A 173 -12.24 -1.76 14.28
CA PHE A 173 -12.62 -3.03 14.85
C PHE A 173 -12.82 -2.90 16.37
N GLU A 174 -13.69 -3.74 16.93
CA GLU A 174 -13.86 -3.90 18.36
C GLU A 174 -13.67 -5.37 18.69
N LYS A 175 -12.79 -5.65 19.68
CA LYS A 175 -12.53 -7.01 20.13
C LYS A 175 -13.80 -7.65 20.65
N THR A 176 -14.09 -8.86 20.18
CA THR A 176 -15.16 -9.72 20.70
C THR A 176 -14.76 -10.30 22.06
N ALA A 177 -15.75 -10.65 22.89
CA ALA A 177 -15.50 -11.26 24.20
C ALA A 177 -15.05 -12.73 24.02
#